data_5d71dc767ad9b1c1ef516ccea9cf49bb
#
_entry.id   5d71dc767ad9b1c1ef516ccea9cf49bb
#
_cell.length_a   1.000
_cell.length_b   1.000
_cell.length_c   1.000
_cell.angle_alpha   90.00
_cell.angle_beta   90.00
_cell.angle_gamma   90.00
#
_symmetry.space_group_name_H-M   'P 1'
#
loop_
_entity.id
_entity.type
_entity.pdbx_description
1 polymer ?
#
loop_
_entity_poly.entity_id
_entity_poly.type
_entity_poly.pdbx_seq_one_letter_code
_entity_poly.pdbx_strand_id
1 'polypeptide(L)'
;MNVHHLELFYFVAKHEGITNAVRNIPYGIQQPAVSTQISQLEEDLDTTLFHRRPFVLTVTGERLFRFIEPFFSQLDKVADDLRGGESQRVRIGASHLILSDHMPWIMERVRASKPDLRVSLRQGHQRELEAALLAREIDIAVTLFEKEPPAGVEARALIEIPLALVVKRSSKIKSAEQLFRSGKVEEPLICLPEGEPVQRHFREGLQKAGVDWHTGLEVNSFDLAEKFAAQGFGIGLTVVSPSSKRVPGVRDIPLQDFPTLKVGVLWQGKLDGGLRAFVDSIESHAEALKSSLT
;
A
#
# COMPACT_ATOMS: atom_id res chain seq x y z
N MET A 1 -20.97 -27.70 -12.23
CA MET A 1 -19.76 -26.92 -11.92
C MET A 1 -18.87 -27.71 -10.97
N ASN A 2 -17.64 -28.01 -11.34
CA ASN A 2 -16.67 -28.80 -10.58
C ASN A 2 -15.57 -27.91 -9.99
N VAL A 3 -15.19 -28.11 -8.71
CA VAL A 3 -14.15 -27.30 -8.03
C VAL A 3 -12.81 -27.43 -8.74
N HIS A 4 -12.48 -28.60 -9.29
CA HIS A 4 -11.23 -28.77 -10.06
C HIS A 4 -11.23 -27.95 -11.37
N HIS A 5 -12.38 -27.81 -12.05
CA HIS A 5 -12.47 -26.92 -13.21
C HIS A 5 -12.28 -25.44 -12.83
N LEU A 6 -12.79 -25.03 -11.65
CA LEU A 6 -12.56 -23.68 -11.11
C LEU A 6 -11.08 -23.45 -10.77
N GLU A 7 -10.40 -24.44 -10.20
CA GLU A 7 -8.96 -24.40 -9.94
C GLU A 7 -8.16 -24.20 -11.24
N LEU A 8 -8.46 -24.99 -12.26
CA LEU A 8 -7.78 -24.85 -13.56
C LEU A 8 -8.04 -23.49 -14.20
N PHE A 9 -9.26 -22.99 -14.11
CA PHE A 9 -9.58 -21.65 -14.58
C PHE A 9 -8.83 -20.57 -13.78
N TYR A 10 -8.70 -20.72 -12.46
CA TYR A 10 -7.88 -19.82 -11.64
C TYR A 10 -6.44 -19.75 -12.14
N PHE A 11 -5.78 -20.88 -12.39
CA PHE A 11 -4.42 -20.91 -12.93
C PHE A 11 -4.35 -20.29 -14.33
N VAL A 12 -5.32 -20.57 -15.21
CA VAL A 12 -5.36 -20.02 -16.57
C VAL A 12 -5.54 -18.50 -16.55
N ALA A 13 -6.41 -17.98 -15.71
CA ALA A 13 -6.64 -16.56 -15.56
C ALA A 13 -5.41 -15.85 -14.95
N LYS A 14 -4.85 -16.40 -13.87
CA LYS A 14 -3.70 -15.86 -13.16
C LYS A 14 -2.42 -15.78 -14.01
N HIS A 15 -2.22 -16.77 -14.90
CA HIS A 15 -1.02 -16.85 -15.74
C HIS A 15 -1.27 -16.47 -17.21
N GLU A 16 -2.41 -15.81 -17.47
CA GLU A 16 -2.76 -15.24 -18.77
C GLU A 16 -2.66 -16.25 -19.94
N GLY A 17 -3.13 -17.49 -19.70
CA GLY A 17 -3.22 -18.50 -20.74
C GLY A 17 -2.93 -19.92 -20.30
N ILE A 18 -3.48 -20.87 -21.08
CA ILE A 18 -3.41 -22.32 -20.77
C ILE A 18 -1.97 -22.83 -20.75
N THR A 19 -1.14 -22.41 -21.68
CA THR A 19 0.26 -22.88 -21.79
C THR A 19 1.09 -22.44 -20.56
N ASN A 20 0.89 -21.22 -20.11
CA ASN A 20 1.55 -20.69 -18.90
C ASN A 20 0.99 -21.34 -17.63
N ALA A 21 -0.31 -21.55 -17.56
CA ALA A 21 -0.97 -22.22 -16.43
C ALA A 21 -0.38 -23.62 -16.20
N VAL A 22 -0.27 -24.45 -17.24
CA VAL A 22 0.26 -25.81 -17.16
C VAL A 22 1.66 -25.88 -16.52
N ARG A 23 2.50 -24.85 -16.72
CA ARG A 23 3.84 -24.77 -16.12
C ARG A 23 3.81 -24.43 -14.63
N ASN A 24 2.71 -23.87 -14.15
CA ASN A 24 2.57 -23.34 -12.78
C ASN A 24 1.57 -24.15 -11.94
N ILE A 25 0.84 -25.11 -12.54
CA ILE A 25 -0.02 -26.04 -11.80
C ILE A 25 0.88 -27.03 -11.04
N PRO A 26 0.70 -27.22 -9.71
CA PRO A 26 1.61 -27.98 -8.86
C PRO A 26 1.59 -29.50 -9.08
N TYR A 27 0.68 -29.98 -9.90
CA TYR A 27 0.57 -31.40 -10.27
C TYR A 27 0.64 -31.57 -11.79
N GLY A 28 1.16 -32.71 -12.24
CA GLY A 28 1.35 -32.98 -13.67
C GLY A 28 0.03 -33.06 -14.43
N ILE A 29 -0.26 -32.03 -15.23
CA ILE A 29 -1.40 -32.00 -16.14
C ILE A 29 -0.97 -31.49 -17.52
N GLN A 30 -1.56 -32.02 -18.58
CA GLN A 30 -1.23 -31.63 -19.94
C GLN A 30 -2.19 -30.57 -20.48
N GLN A 31 -1.69 -29.72 -21.39
CA GLN A 31 -2.47 -28.63 -22.00
C GLN A 31 -3.80 -29.08 -22.62
N PRO A 32 -3.92 -30.21 -23.34
CA PRO A 32 -5.20 -30.66 -23.86
C PRO A 32 -6.23 -30.94 -22.77
N ALA A 33 -5.82 -31.56 -21.65
CA ALA A 33 -6.69 -31.84 -20.53
C ALA A 33 -7.21 -30.54 -19.88
N VAL A 34 -6.34 -29.56 -19.63
CA VAL A 34 -6.76 -28.25 -19.12
C VAL A 34 -7.76 -27.59 -20.07
N SER A 35 -7.47 -27.59 -21.39
CA SER A 35 -8.37 -27.02 -22.38
C SER A 35 -9.77 -27.68 -22.38
N THR A 36 -9.82 -28.99 -22.30
CA THR A 36 -11.10 -29.73 -22.25
C THR A 36 -11.90 -29.42 -21.00
N GLN A 37 -11.25 -29.37 -19.84
CA GLN A 37 -11.92 -29.11 -18.56
C GLN A 37 -12.40 -27.67 -18.44
N ILE A 38 -11.66 -26.71 -19.03
CA ILE A 38 -12.12 -25.31 -19.12
C ILE A 38 -13.34 -25.22 -20.06
N SER A 39 -13.32 -25.91 -21.23
CA SER A 39 -14.49 -25.90 -22.12
C SER A 39 -15.72 -26.49 -21.43
N GLN A 40 -15.55 -27.55 -20.62
CA GLN A 40 -16.64 -28.11 -19.84
C GLN A 40 -17.18 -27.13 -18.79
N LEU A 41 -16.29 -26.31 -18.18
CA LEU A 41 -16.71 -25.25 -17.25
C LEU A 41 -17.51 -24.17 -17.97
N GLU A 42 -17.07 -23.76 -19.17
CA GLU A 42 -17.78 -22.78 -20.00
C GLU A 42 -19.17 -23.31 -20.44
N GLU A 43 -19.25 -24.58 -20.80
CA GLU A 43 -20.53 -25.24 -21.08
C GLU A 43 -21.43 -25.30 -19.85
N ASP A 44 -20.93 -25.73 -18.68
CA ASP A 44 -21.69 -25.81 -17.42
C ASP A 44 -22.26 -24.42 -17.02
N LEU A 45 -21.58 -23.32 -17.38
CA LEU A 45 -21.97 -21.95 -17.07
C LEU A 45 -22.71 -21.25 -18.20
N ASP A 46 -22.85 -21.90 -19.35
CA ASP A 46 -23.41 -21.34 -20.60
C ASP A 46 -22.77 -19.96 -20.95
N THR A 47 -21.44 -19.86 -20.79
CA THR A 47 -20.73 -18.60 -21.05
C THR A 47 -19.25 -18.84 -21.36
N THR A 48 -18.67 -17.96 -22.20
CA THR A 48 -17.23 -17.94 -22.45
C THR A 48 -16.53 -17.13 -21.36
N LEU A 49 -15.46 -17.67 -20.75
CA LEU A 49 -14.73 -17.04 -19.67
C LEU A 49 -13.54 -16.22 -20.15
N PHE A 50 -12.94 -16.58 -21.30
CA PHE A 50 -11.84 -15.80 -21.90
C PHE A 50 -11.71 -16.04 -23.41
N HIS A 51 -11.12 -15.05 -24.08
CA HIS A 51 -10.67 -15.17 -25.47
C HIS A 51 -9.25 -15.74 -25.50
N ARG A 52 -8.97 -16.65 -26.47
CA ARG A 52 -7.70 -17.38 -26.51
C ARG A 52 -6.57 -16.63 -27.23
N ARG A 53 -6.91 -15.75 -28.17
CA ARG A 53 -5.93 -15.03 -29.00
C ARG A 53 -6.45 -13.63 -29.37
N PRO A 54 -5.93 -12.56 -28.75
CA PRO A 54 -5.06 -12.56 -27.57
C PRO A 54 -5.81 -13.12 -26.34
N PHE A 55 -5.07 -13.55 -25.31
CA PHE A 55 -5.69 -13.95 -24.05
C PHE A 55 -6.29 -12.71 -23.37
N VAL A 56 -7.59 -12.73 -23.16
CA VAL A 56 -8.35 -11.66 -22.47
C VAL A 56 -9.52 -12.29 -21.76
N LEU A 57 -9.68 -12.03 -20.46
CA LEU A 57 -10.87 -12.45 -19.73
C LEU A 57 -12.11 -11.71 -20.25
N THR A 58 -13.23 -12.41 -20.33
CA THR A 58 -14.54 -11.76 -20.53
C THR A 58 -15.00 -11.12 -19.23
N VAL A 59 -16.03 -10.26 -19.29
CA VAL A 59 -16.65 -9.67 -18.08
C VAL A 59 -17.09 -10.76 -17.09
N THR A 60 -17.64 -11.86 -17.61
CA THR A 60 -18.05 -13.02 -16.80
C THR A 60 -16.83 -13.75 -16.23
N GLY A 61 -15.77 -13.91 -17.02
CA GLY A 61 -14.49 -14.48 -16.58
C GLY A 61 -13.83 -13.66 -15.48
N GLU A 62 -13.78 -12.34 -15.60
CA GLU A 62 -13.26 -11.48 -14.55
C GLU A 62 -14.06 -11.56 -13.25
N ARG A 63 -15.40 -11.63 -13.38
CA ARG A 63 -16.28 -11.78 -12.22
C ARG A 63 -16.05 -13.11 -11.51
N LEU A 64 -15.95 -14.21 -12.26
CA LEU A 64 -15.66 -15.53 -11.70
C LEU A 64 -14.27 -15.56 -11.09
N PHE A 65 -13.25 -15.04 -11.78
CA PHE A 65 -11.88 -15.00 -11.27
C PHE A 65 -11.80 -14.26 -9.93
N ARG A 66 -12.35 -13.04 -9.83
CA ARG A 66 -12.40 -12.27 -8.56
C ARG A 66 -13.09 -13.02 -7.42
N PHE A 67 -14.08 -13.85 -7.74
CA PHE A 67 -14.78 -14.63 -6.72
C PHE A 67 -13.95 -15.81 -6.21
N ILE A 68 -13.22 -16.52 -7.09
CA ILE A 68 -12.48 -17.75 -6.74
C ILE A 68 -11.04 -17.49 -6.30
N GLU A 69 -10.43 -16.38 -6.74
CA GLU A 69 -9.04 -16.04 -6.46
C GLU A 69 -8.72 -16.01 -4.96
N PRO A 70 -9.52 -15.40 -4.07
CA PRO A 70 -9.25 -15.41 -2.63
C PRO A 70 -9.19 -16.80 -2.02
N PHE A 71 -9.97 -17.74 -2.56
CA PHE A 71 -9.99 -19.14 -2.09
C PHE A 71 -8.74 -19.90 -2.55
N PHE A 72 -8.47 -19.93 -3.86
CA PHE A 72 -7.35 -20.72 -4.39
C PHE A 72 -5.97 -20.14 -4.02
N SER A 73 -5.84 -18.83 -3.92
CA SER A 73 -4.59 -18.19 -3.46
C SER A 73 -4.23 -18.49 -2.00
N GLN A 74 -5.22 -18.95 -1.20
CA GLN A 74 -5.00 -19.28 0.22
C GLN A 74 -4.75 -20.78 0.45
N LEU A 75 -5.08 -21.65 -0.48
CA LEU A 75 -4.93 -23.10 -0.28
C LEU A 75 -3.49 -23.51 0.01
N ASP A 76 -2.52 -22.99 -0.72
CA ASP A 76 -1.10 -23.26 -0.48
C ASP A 76 -0.67 -22.78 0.90
N LYS A 77 -1.16 -21.61 1.31
CA LYS A 77 -0.87 -21.04 2.63
C LYS A 77 -1.43 -21.93 3.75
N VAL A 78 -2.69 -22.34 3.62
CA VAL A 78 -3.33 -23.23 4.61
C VAL A 78 -2.64 -24.59 4.64
N ALA A 79 -2.22 -25.12 3.50
CA ALA A 79 -1.47 -26.37 3.45
C ALA A 79 -0.12 -26.28 4.16
N ASP A 80 0.59 -25.16 4.03
CA ASP A 80 1.85 -24.90 4.72
C ASP A 80 1.64 -24.69 6.23
N ASP A 81 0.60 -23.98 6.63
CA ASP A 81 0.20 -23.81 8.03
C ASP A 81 -0.16 -25.15 8.70
N LEU A 82 -0.89 -26.02 7.98
CA LEU A 82 -1.30 -27.35 8.48
C LEU A 82 -0.13 -28.35 8.54
N ARG A 83 0.90 -28.19 7.72
CA ARG A 83 2.10 -29.07 7.77
C ARG A 83 3.02 -28.78 8.96
N GLY A 84 2.61 -27.90 9.87
CA GLY A 84 3.32 -27.63 11.12
C GLY A 84 4.51 -26.70 10.97
N GLY A 85 4.65 -26.06 9.83
CA GLY A 85 5.41 -24.84 9.77
C GLY A 85 4.52 -23.70 10.29
N GLU A 86 4.70 -23.28 11.57
CA GLU A 86 4.32 -21.89 11.91
C GLU A 86 4.86 -21.05 10.76
N SER A 87 3.97 -20.41 10.00
CA SER A 87 4.39 -19.64 8.84
C SER A 87 5.39 -18.59 9.30
N GLN A 88 6.68 -18.92 9.19
CA GLN A 88 7.78 -18.00 9.54
C GLN A 88 7.88 -16.90 8.48
N ARG A 89 6.77 -16.65 7.77
CA ARG A 89 6.70 -15.61 6.75
C ARG A 89 5.64 -14.59 7.10
N VAL A 90 6.05 -13.33 7.19
CA VAL A 90 5.15 -12.18 7.36
C VAL A 90 5.25 -11.28 6.13
N ARG A 91 4.08 -10.94 5.57
CA ARG A 91 3.95 -10.04 4.42
C ARG A 91 3.45 -8.69 4.90
N ILE A 92 4.25 -7.66 4.70
CA ILE A 92 3.97 -6.31 5.19
C ILE A 92 3.79 -5.38 4.02
N GLY A 93 2.67 -4.65 4.01
CA GLY A 93 2.42 -3.55 3.11
C GLY A 93 2.62 -2.22 3.80
N ALA A 94 3.30 -1.27 3.17
CA ALA A 94 3.40 0.10 3.70
C ALA A 94 3.70 1.11 2.59
N SER A 95 3.57 2.41 2.91
CA SER A 95 3.98 3.47 2.01
C SER A 95 5.50 3.49 1.81
N HIS A 96 5.96 4.14 0.73
CA HIS A 96 7.40 4.27 0.45
C HIS A 96 8.19 4.84 1.65
N LEU A 97 7.71 5.92 2.24
CA LEU A 97 8.32 6.58 3.40
C LEU A 97 8.52 5.61 4.57
N ILE A 98 7.49 4.82 4.90
CA ILE A 98 7.56 3.85 6.01
C ILE A 98 8.56 2.74 5.68
N LEU A 99 8.56 2.25 4.44
CA LEU A 99 9.46 1.17 4.03
C LEU A 99 10.93 1.61 3.98
N SER A 100 11.22 2.84 3.51
CA SER A 100 12.59 3.34 3.38
C SER A 100 13.19 3.78 4.72
N ASP A 101 12.43 4.51 5.53
CA ASP A 101 12.98 5.26 6.66
C ASP A 101 12.76 4.56 8.01
N HIS A 102 11.69 3.79 8.12
CA HIS A 102 11.28 3.18 9.40
C HIS A 102 11.41 1.66 9.41
N MET A 103 11.13 0.99 8.31
CA MET A 103 11.13 -0.48 8.26
C MET A 103 12.49 -1.10 8.57
N PRO A 104 13.65 -0.55 8.15
CA PRO A 104 14.94 -1.14 8.50
C PRO A 104 15.15 -1.26 10.00
N TRP A 105 14.78 -0.24 10.78
CA TRP A 105 14.86 -0.26 12.23
C TRP A 105 13.91 -1.28 12.87
N ILE A 106 12.66 -1.36 12.37
CA ILE A 106 11.66 -2.34 12.84
C ILE A 106 12.17 -3.76 12.55
N MET A 107 12.70 -3.99 11.36
CA MET A 107 13.26 -5.28 10.94
C MET A 107 14.43 -5.73 11.80
N GLU A 108 15.33 -4.83 12.19
CA GLU A 108 16.45 -5.14 13.07
C GLU A 108 15.96 -5.69 14.41
N ARG A 109 14.96 -5.06 15.01
CA ARG A 109 14.38 -5.52 16.29
C ARG A 109 13.63 -6.85 16.15
N VAL A 110 12.83 -7.01 15.10
CA VAL A 110 12.13 -8.28 14.85
C VAL A 110 13.10 -9.39 14.62
N ARG A 111 14.17 -9.18 13.85
CA ARG A 111 15.20 -10.19 13.59
C ARG A 111 15.94 -10.61 14.85
N ALA A 112 16.14 -9.70 15.80
CA ALA A 112 16.76 -10.04 17.09
C ALA A 112 15.92 -11.03 17.91
N SER A 113 14.57 -10.98 17.82
CA SER A 113 13.64 -11.85 18.55
C SER A 113 13.18 -13.08 17.75
N LYS A 114 13.19 -12.99 16.42
CA LYS A 114 12.71 -14.01 15.48
C LYS A 114 13.67 -14.13 14.29
N PRO A 115 14.86 -14.73 14.46
CA PRO A 115 15.92 -14.74 13.43
C PRO A 115 15.54 -15.50 12.16
N ASP A 116 14.68 -16.51 12.26
CA ASP A 116 14.26 -17.37 11.14
C ASP A 116 13.03 -16.82 10.41
N LEU A 117 12.48 -15.66 10.84
CA LEU A 117 11.29 -15.08 10.25
C LEU A 117 11.59 -14.55 8.85
N ARG A 118 10.86 -15.06 7.85
CA ARG A 118 10.91 -14.56 6.48
C ARG A 118 9.94 -13.40 6.33
N VAL A 119 10.40 -12.32 5.71
CA VAL A 119 9.58 -11.13 5.53
C VAL A 119 9.54 -10.76 4.06
N SER A 120 8.37 -10.40 3.58
CA SER A 120 8.21 -9.74 2.28
C SER A 120 7.59 -8.37 2.49
N LEU A 121 8.14 -7.37 1.80
CA LEU A 121 7.69 -6.00 1.86
C LEU A 121 7.00 -5.64 0.53
N ARG A 122 5.83 -4.99 0.62
CA ARG A 122 5.08 -4.49 -0.53
C ARG A 122 4.85 -2.99 -0.34
N GLN A 123 5.23 -2.22 -1.33
CA GLN A 123 4.88 -0.81 -1.38
C GLN A 123 3.46 -0.65 -1.92
N GLY A 124 2.71 0.32 -1.37
CA GLY A 124 1.39 0.68 -1.87
C GLY A 124 0.83 1.90 -1.17
N HIS A 125 -0.24 2.44 -1.74
CA HIS A 125 -1.05 3.51 -1.15
C HIS A 125 -2.17 2.93 -0.29
N GLN A 126 -2.81 3.75 0.55
CA GLN A 126 -3.80 3.30 1.54
C GLN A 126 -4.83 2.31 0.95
N ARG A 127 -5.51 2.68 -0.13
CA ARG A 127 -6.58 1.84 -0.73
C ARG A 127 -6.06 0.51 -1.27
N GLU A 128 -4.86 0.51 -1.85
CA GLU A 128 -4.21 -0.70 -2.37
C GLU A 128 -3.83 -1.64 -1.22
N LEU A 129 -3.30 -1.09 -0.13
CA LEU A 129 -2.92 -1.86 1.05
C LEU A 129 -4.13 -2.41 1.79
N GLU A 130 -5.20 -1.65 1.92
CA GLU A 130 -6.47 -2.13 2.49
C GLU A 130 -7.07 -3.27 1.64
N ALA A 131 -7.07 -3.12 0.31
CA ALA A 131 -7.52 -4.17 -0.60
C ALA A 131 -6.64 -5.43 -0.51
N ALA A 132 -5.31 -5.27 -0.48
CA ALA A 132 -4.37 -6.37 -0.34
C ALA A 132 -4.50 -7.08 1.01
N LEU A 133 -4.81 -6.33 2.09
CA LEU A 133 -5.07 -6.91 3.41
C LEU A 133 -6.36 -7.73 3.40
N LEU A 134 -7.46 -7.19 2.82
CA LEU A 134 -8.73 -7.90 2.68
C LEU A 134 -8.61 -9.15 1.81
N ALA A 135 -7.82 -9.10 0.75
CA ALA A 135 -7.49 -10.25 -0.11
C ALA A 135 -6.48 -11.22 0.54
N ARG A 136 -6.00 -10.93 1.74
CA ARG A 136 -4.94 -11.70 2.42
C ARG A 136 -3.64 -11.86 1.61
N GLU A 137 -3.35 -10.91 0.74
CA GLU A 137 -2.08 -10.81 0.03
C GLU A 137 -0.95 -10.27 0.91
N ILE A 138 -1.31 -9.47 1.93
CA ILE A 138 -0.45 -9.01 3.01
C ILE A 138 -1.07 -9.38 4.37
N ASP A 139 -0.25 -9.49 5.40
CA ASP A 139 -0.65 -9.85 6.76
C ASP A 139 -0.77 -8.62 7.67
N ILE A 140 0.04 -7.61 7.40
CA ILE A 140 0.06 -6.32 8.12
C ILE A 140 0.09 -5.19 7.08
N ALA A 141 -0.70 -4.14 7.30
CA ALA A 141 -0.56 -2.87 6.60
C ALA A 141 -0.15 -1.78 7.60
N VAL A 142 0.87 -0.98 7.26
CA VAL A 142 1.21 0.25 7.99
C VAL A 142 0.95 1.42 7.06
N THR A 143 -0.14 2.13 7.34
CA THR A 143 -0.66 3.14 6.39
C THR A 143 -1.40 4.25 7.11
N LEU A 144 -1.78 5.27 6.35
CA LEU A 144 -2.73 6.28 6.80
C LEU A 144 -4.11 5.64 6.93
N PHE A 145 -4.88 6.05 7.93
CA PHE A 145 -6.29 5.69 8.02
C PHE A 145 -7.11 6.85 8.60
N GLU A 146 -8.25 7.12 7.98
CA GLU A 146 -9.12 8.25 8.34
C GLU A 146 -10.47 7.80 8.89
N LYS A 147 -10.84 6.57 8.57
CA LYS A 147 -12.14 5.99 8.92
C LYS A 147 -11.96 4.70 9.69
N GLU A 148 -13.04 4.21 10.27
CA GLU A 148 -13.06 2.87 10.84
C GLU A 148 -12.61 1.84 9.78
N PRO A 149 -11.77 0.88 10.18
CA PRO A 149 -11.30 -0.14 9.26
C PRO A 149 -12.47 -0.96 8.70
N PRO A 150 -12.32 -1.57 7.53
CA PRO A 150 -13.32 -2.47 6.98
C PRO A 150 -13.67 -3.61 7.93
N ALA A 151 -14.87 -4.17 7.81
CA ALA A 151 -15.29 -5.31 8.63
C ALA A 151 -14.28 -6.47 8.57
N GLY A 152 -13.89 -7.00 9.72
CA GLY A 152 -12.90 -8.08 9.83
C GLY A 152 -11.43 -7.63 9.79
N VAL A 153 -11.18 -6.33 9.71
CA VAL A 153 -9.85 -5.73 9.85
C VAL A 153 -9.75 -5.04 11.20
N GLU A 154 -8.74 -5.40 11.97
CA GLU A 154 -8.36 -4.72 13.18
C GLU A 154 -7.40 -3.56 12.85
N ALA A 155 -7.51 -2.45 13.57
CA ALA A 155 -6.60 -1.32 13.41
C ALA A 155 -6.18 -0.75 14.76
N ARG A 156 -4.95 -0.26 14.79
CA ARG A 156 -4.42 0.46 15.95
C ARG A 156 -3.74 1.74 15.50
N ALA A 157 -4.18 2.87 16.06
CA ALA A 157 -3.55 4.16 15.81
C ALA A 157 -2.14 4.18 16.42
N LEU A 158 -1.18 4.64 15.66
CA LEU A 158 0.22 4.71 16.05
C LEU A 158 0.64 6.14 16.36
N ILE A 159 0.51 7.07 15.40
CA ILE A 159 1.01 8.44 15.50
C ILE A 159 0.19 9.36 14.62
N GLU A 160 0.09 10.62 15.00
CA GLU A 160 -0.40 11.71 14.17
C GLU A 160 0.78 12.51 13.62
N ILE A 161 0.79 12.74 12.31
CA ILE A 161 1.88 13.39 11.59
C ILE A 161 1.38 14.70 10.99
N PRO A 162 1.99 15.85 11.34
CA PRO A 162 1.66 17.12 10.70
C PRO A 162 2.09 17.19 9.24
N LEU A 163 1.37 17.96 8.46
CA LEU A 163 1.77 18.33 7.10
C LEU A 163 2.89 19.39 7.13
N ALA A 164 3.70 19.39 6.10
CA ALA A 164 4.70 20.42 5.86
C ALA A 164 4.82 20.70 4.36
N LEU A 165 5.32 21.87 4.03
CA LEU A 165 5.82 22.19 2.70
C LEU A 165 7.33 22.00 2.68
N VAL A 166 7.85 21.61 1.55
CA VAL A 166 9.28 21.56 1.29
C VAL A 166 9.65 22.56 0.19
N VAL A 167 10.58 23.42 0.48
CA VAL A 167 11.07 24.44 -0.45
C VAL A 167 12.56 24.31 -0.66
N LYS A 168 13.06 24.81 -1.80
CA LYS A 168 14.49 24.93 -2.03
C LYS A 168 15.14 25.72 -0.90
N ARG A 169 16.27 25.29 -0.39
CA ARG A 169 16.97 25.92 0.75
C ARG A 169 17.24 27.41 0.54
N SER A 170 17.50 27.81 -0.70
CA SER A 170 17.71 29.23 -1.08
C SER A 170 16.41 30.03 -1.27
N SER A 171 15.24 29.42 -1.10
CA SER A 171 13.95 30.11 -1.22
C SER A 171 13.82 31.22 -0.20
N LYS A 172 13.21 32.34 -0.59
CA LYS A 172 12.90 33.49 0.28
C LYS A 172 11.65 33.28 1.14
N ILE A 173 10.85 32.25 0.87
CA ILE A 173 9.63 31.92 1.62
C ILE A 173 10.04 31.38 2.98
N LYS A 174 9.67 32.06 4.06
CA LYS A 174 10.10 31.69 5.44
C LYS A 174 9.02 30.95 6.22
N SER A 175 7.74 31.18 5.91
CA SER A 175 6.63 30.57 6.61
C SER A 175 5.40 30.36 5.70
N ALA A 176 4.45 29.53 6.13
CA ALA A 176 3.19 29.31 5.45
C ALA A 176 2.34 30.58 5.42
N GLU A 177 2.31 31.38 6.51
CA GLU A 177 1.56 32.63 6.58
C GLU A 177 2.09 33.64 5.55
N GLN A 178 3.40 33.71 5.35
CA GLN A 178 4.00 34.56 4.31
C GLN A 178 3.52 34.13 2.93
N LEU A 179 3.48 32.83 2.66
CA LEU A 179 3.10 32.25 1.38
C LEU A 179 1.61 32.47 1.09
N PHE A 180 0.76 32.37 2.12
CA PHE A 180 -0.70 32.41 2.01
C PHE A 180 -1.30 33.81 2.07
N ARG A 181 -0.49 34.84 2.37
CA ARG A 181 -0.95 36.22 2.63
C ARG A 181 -1.80 36.82 1.52
N SER A 182 -1.53 36.48 0.26
CA SER A 182 -2.28 37.00 -0.89
C SER A 182 -3.56 36.24 -1.20
N GLY A 183 -3.83 35.14 -0.51
CA GLY A 183 -4.94 34.21 -0.84
C GLY A 183 -4.72 33.40 -2.12
N LYS A 184 -3.59 33.63 -2.82
CA LYS A 184 -3.21 32.90 -4.03
C LYS A 184 -1.71 32.65 -4.03
N VAL A 185 -1.31 31.43 -4.39
CA VAL A 185 0.10 31.04 -4.51
C VAL A 185 0.42 30.82 -5.98
N GLU A 186 1.40 31.55 -6.48
CA GLU A 186 1.80 31.49 -7.90
C GLU A 186 2.81 30.37 -8.18
N GLU A 187 3.62 29.99 -7.18
CA GLU A 187 4.56 28.88 -7.32
C GLU A 187 3.82 27.55 -7.49
N PRO A 188 4.21 26.70 -8.47
CA PRO A 188 3.57 25.41 -8.69
C PRO A 188 3.64 24.52 -7.44
N LEU A 189 2.53 23.89 -7.07
CA LEU A 189 2.48 22.86 -6.04
C LEU A 189 2.95 21.52 -6.63
N ILE A 190 3.85 20.85 -5.92
CA ILE A 190 4.29 19.47 -6.19
C ILE A 190 3.69 18.58 -5.10
N CYS A 191 2.81 17.65 -5.47
CA CYS A 191 2.07 16.87 -4.48
C CYS A 191 1.76 15.45 -4.97
N LEU A 192 1.26 14.62 -4.05
CA LEU A 192 0.73 13.30 -4.38
C LEU A 192 -0.59 13.40 -5.16
N PRO A 193 -1.06 12.31 -5.81
CA PRO A 193 -2.30 12.30 -6.57
C PRO A 193 -3.53 12.74 -5.78
N GLU A 194 -4.50 13.30 -6.48
CA GLU A 194 -5.83 13.54 -5.92
C GLU A 194 -6.43 12.23 -5.41
N GLY A 195 -7.02 12.24 -4.23
CA GLY A 195 -7.55 11.03 -3.59
C GLY A 195 -6.65 10.45 -2.50
N GLU A 196 -5.37 10.82 -2.46
CA GLU A 196 -4.52 10.51 -1.31
C GLU A 196 -4.95 11.31 -0.07
N PRO A 197 -4.94 10.71 1.15
CA PRO A 197 -5.30 11.41 2.39
C PRO A 197 -4.52 12.71 2.60
N VAL A 198 -3.24 12.69 2.28
CA VAL A 198 -2.34 13.85 2.35
C VAL A 198 -2.87 15.03 1.53
N GLN A 199 -3.28 14.76 0.29
CA GLN A 199 -3.79 15.78 -0.62
C GLN A 199 -5.15 16.30 -0.14
N ARG A 200 -6.04 15.44 0.35
CA ARG A 200 -7.33 15.85 0.90
C ARG A 200 -7.18 16.76 2.12
N HIS A 201 -6.38 16.36 3.10
CA HIS A 201 -6.12 17.16 4.30
C HIS A 201 -5.46 18.50 3.95
N PHE A 202 -4.55 18.49 2.98
CA PHE A 202 -3.93 19.72 2.52
C PHE A 202 -4.95 20.65 1.85
N ARG A 203 -5.81 20.14 0.96
CA ARG A 203 -6.89 20.92 0.32
C ARG A 203 -7.90 21.47 1.33
N GLU A 204 -8.25 20.67 2.34
CA GLU A 204 -9.10 21.14 3.44
C GLU A 204 -8.45 22.30 4.21
N GLY A 205 -7.16 22.20 4.51
CA GLY A 205 -6.41 23.28 5.14
C GLY A 205 -6.35 24.55 4.29
N LEU A 206 -6.10 24.42 2.99
CA LEU A 206 -6.13 25.56 2.05
C LEU A 206 -7.52 26.23 1.98
N GLN A 207 -8.59 25.42 1.94
CA GLN A 207 -9.97 25.93 1.95
C GLN A 207 -10.25 26.74 3.22
N LYS A 208 -9.86 26.23 4.40
CA LYS A 208 -10.01 26.93 5.68
C LYS A 208 -9.20 28.22 5.71
N ALA A 209 -8.00 28.22 5.11
CA ALA A 209 -7.15 29.39 5.00
C ALA A 209 -7.56 30.39 3.92
N GLY A 210 -8.56 30.06 3.09
CA GLY A 210 -9.00 30.91 1.96
C GLY A 210 -7.93 31.05 0.86
N VAL A 211 -7.12 30.02 0.64
CA VAL A 211 -5.99 30.04 -0.30
C VAL A 211 -6.28 29.20 -1.54
N ASP A 212 -6.11 29.81 -2.70
CA ASP A 212 -6.12 29.10 -3.98
C ASP A 212 -4.69 28.73 -4.39
N TRP A 213 -4.47 27.45 -4.65
CA TRP A 213 -3.18 26.93 -5.06
C TRP A 213 -3.33 25.75 -6.03
N HIS A 214 -2.88 25.96 -7.26
CA HIS A 214 -3.00 24.94 -8.31
C HIS A 214 -1.86 23.90 -8.19
N THR A 215 -2.17 22.64 -8.51
CA THR A 215 -1.18 21.58 -8.67
C THR A 215 -0.44 21.78 -9.99
N GLY A 216 0.87 21.96 -9.92
CA GLY A 216 1.73 22.08 -11.09
C GLY A 216 2.41 20.77 -11.49
N LEU A 217 2.67 19.90 -10.49
CA LEU A 217 3.31 18.60 -10.72
C LEU A 217 2.75 17.55 -9.75
N GLU A 218 2.27 16.46 -10.30
CA GLU A 218 1.85 15.29 -9.53
C GLU A 218 2.95 14.23 -9.52
N VAL A 219 3.27 13.70 -8.33
CA VAL A 219 4.31 12.70 -8.10
C VAL A 219 3.79 11.59 -7.19
N ASN A 220 4.40 10.42 -7.22
CA ASN A 220 3.94 9.25 -6.45
C ASN A 220 4.68 9.03 -5.12
N SER A 221 5.56 9.94 -4.70
CA SER A 221 6.24 9.86 -3.39
C SER A 221 6.70 11.22 -2.90
N PHE A 222 6.85 11.36 -1.58
CA PHE A 222 7.41 12.57 -0.97
C PHE A 222 8.86 12.82 -1.38
N ASP A 223 9.65 11.76 -1.53
CA ASP A 223 11.04 11.84 -1.99
C ASP A 223 11.15 12.49 -3.37
N LEU A 224 10.24 12.17 -4.29
CA LEU A 224 10.18 12.85 -5.58
C LEU A 224 9.75 14.31 -5.44
N ALA A 225 8.76 14.62 -4.60
CA ALA A 225 8.36 16.00 -4.36
C ALA A 225 9.53 16.83 -3.83
N GLU A 226 10.32 16.30 -2.91
CA GLU A 226 11.51 16.93 -2.36
C GLU A 226 12.61 17.13 -3.42
N LYS A 227 12.87 16.12 -4.26
CA LYS A 227 13.86 16.22 -5.34
C LYS A 227 13.50 17.30 -6.36
N PHE A 228 12.23 17.36 -6.78
CA PHE A 228 11.77 18.41 -7.69
C PHE A 228 11.80 19.79 -7.04
N ALA A 229 11.42 19.90 -5.76
CA ALA A 229 11.53 21.16 -5.01
C ALA A 229 12.99 21.62 -4.88
N ALA A 230 13.94 20.70 -4.64
CA ALA A 230 15.37 21.01 -4.60
C ALA A 230 15.88 21.62 -5.91
N GLN A 231 15.35 21.17 -7.04
CA GLN A 231 15.68 21.70 -8.36
C GLN A 231 14.94 23.03 -8.69
N GLY A 232 13.94 23.42 -7.87
CA GLY A 232 13.20 24.66 -8.06
C GLY A 232 12.01 24.57 -9.00
N PHE A 233 11.45 23.39 -9.20
CA PHE A 233 10.23 23.18 -10.01
C PHE A 233 8.95 23.69 -9.30
N GLY A 234 9.02 23.97 -8.02
CA GLY A 234 7.89 24.44 -7.22
C GLY A 234 8.08 24.17 -5.74
N ILE A 235 6.99 24.17 -5.00
CA ILE A 235 6.92 23.87 -3.57
C ILE A 235 6.33 22.49 -3.38
N GLY A 236 7.04 21.59 -2.70
CA GLY A 236 6.59 20.22 -2.45
C GLY A 236 5.70 20.13 -1.21
N LEU A 237 4.62 19.36 -1.31
CA LEU A 237 3.85 18.93 -0.14
C LEU A 237 4.50 17.66 0.44
N THR A 238 4.73 17.66 1.75
CA THR A 238 5.34 16.56 2.49
C THR A 238 4.73 16.45 3.89
N VAL A 239 5.31 15.61 4.72
CA VAL A 239 4.94 15.42 6.14
C VAL A 239 6.12 15.72 7.05
N VAL A 240 5.85 16.12 8.28
CA VAL A 240 6.90 16.22 9.30
C VAL A 240 7.28 14.81 9.74
N SER A 241 8.48 14.37 9.40
CA SER A 241 8.99 13.04 9.82
C SER A 241 10.31 13.21 10.59
N PRO A 242 10.33 12.97 11.92
CA PRO A 242 11.48 13.24 12.76
C PRO A 242 12.73 12.44 12.39
N SER A 243 12.57 11.25 11.83
CA SER A 243 13.67 10.36 11.49
C SER A 243 14.04 10.37 10.00
N SER A 244 13.25 11.03 9.16
CA SER A 244 13.53 11.08 7.72
C SER A 244 14.60 12.12 7.41
N LYS A 245 15.62 11.69 6.69
CA LYS A 245 16.63 12.61 6.14
C LYS A 245 16.08 13.26 4.89
N ARG A 246 15.88 14.56 4.94
CA ARG A 246 15.52 15.34 3.76
C ARG A 246 16.56 15.26 2.65
N VAL A 247 16.10 15.34 1.43
CA VAL A 247 16.98 15.49 0.27
C VAL A 247 17.86 16.74 0.45
N PRO A 248 19.18 16.69 0.14
CA PRO A 248 20.03 17.88 0.22
C PRO A 248 19.49 19.04 -0.63
N GLY A 249 19.57 20.23 -0.09
CA GLY A 249 19.17 21.46 -0.81
C GLY A 249 17.74 21.91 -0.57
N VAL A 250 16.98 21.24 0.29
CA VAL A 250 15.64 21.68 0.71
C VAL A 250 15.58 22.03 2.20
N ARG A 251 14.48 22.64 2.60
CA ARG A 251 14.07 22.84 4.00
C ARG A 251 12.57 22.80 4.13
N ASP A 252 12.09 22.48 5.32
CA ASP A 252 10.68 22.38 5.65
C ASP A 252 10.08 23.74 6.04
N ILE A 253 8.79 23.88 5.78
CA ILE A 253 7.90 24.90 6.31
C ILE A 253 6.71 24.15 6.92
N PRO A 254 6.60 24.08 8.26
CA PRO A 254 5.48 23.41 8.93
C PRO A 254 4.13 24.07 8.60
N LEU A 255 3.07 23.25 8.54
CA LEU A 255 1.68 23.67 8.33
C LEU A 255 0.91 23.44 9.64
N GLN A 256 1.02 24.39 10.59
CA GLN A 256 0.52 24.22 11.96
C GLN A 256 -1.01 24.12 12.05
N ASP A 257 -1.74 24.85 11.21
CA ASP A 257 -3.21 24.93 11.25
C ASP A 257 -3.91 23.96 10.28
N PHE A 258 -3.16 23.03 9.73
CA PHE A 258 -3.68 22.02 8.79
C PHE A 258 -4.03 20.72 9.52
N PRO A 259 -5.03 19.96 9.04
CA PRO A 259 -5.34 18.65 9.59
C PRO A 259 -4.12 17.74 9.58
N THR A 260 -3.91 17.01 10.67
CA THR A 260 -2.85 16.00 10.79
C THR A 260 -3.26 14.69 10.10
N LEU A 261 -2.27 13.86 9.80
CA LEU A 261 -2.48 12.52 9.23
C LEU A 261 -2.33 11.47 10.32
N LYS A 262 -3.31 10.57 10.43
CA LYS A 262 -3.25 9.43 11.35
C LYS A 262 -2.57 8.25 10.65
N VAL A 263 -1.45 7.79 11.20
CA VAL A 263 -0.80 6.54 10.79
C VAL A 263 -1.21 5.43 11.74
N GLY A 264 -1.51 4.27 11.20
CA GLY A 264 -1.86 3.10 11.98
C GLY A 264 -1.31 1.81 11.40
N VAL A 265 -1.39 0.76 12.22
CA VAL A 265 -1.15 -0.62 11.81
C VAL A 265 -2.49 -1.34 11.73
N LEU A 266 -2.69 -2.06 10.62
CA LEU A 266 -3.91 -2.80 10.33
C LEU A 266 -3.55 -4.27 10.10
N TRP A 267 -4.40 -5.19 10.54
CA TRP A 267 -4.24 -6.63 10.33
C TRP A 267 -5.58 -7.34 10.34
N GLN A 268 -5.61 -8.63 9.95
CA GLN A 268 -6.79 -9.48 10.05
C GLN A 268 -6.56 -10.63 11.01
N GLY A 269 -7.59 -10.96 11.78
CA GLY A 269 -7.56 -12.11 12.67
C GLY A 269 -6.69 -11.90 13.91
N LYS A 270 -6.19 -12.99 14.47
CA LYS A 270 -5.48 -12.98 15.74
C LYS A 270 -3.98 -12.69 15.55
N LEU A 271 -3.44 -11.80 16.35
CA LEU A 271 -1.99 -11.58 16.40
C LEU A 271 -1.32 -12.73 17.16
N ASP A 272 -0.46 -13.46 16.48
CA ASP A 272 0.37 -14.52 17.04
C ASP A 272 1.80 -14.47 16.48
N GLY A 273 2.69 -15.25 17.07
CA GLY A 273 4.05 -15.49 16.58
C GLY A 273 4.77 -14.28 15.99
N GLY A 274 5.05 -14.35 14.69
CA GLY A 274 5.75 -13.32 13.95
C GLY A 274 4.93 -12.03 13.76
N LEU A 275 3.61 -12.14 13.56
CA LEU A 275 2.72 -10.97 13.40
C LEU A 275 2.75 -10.09 14.65
N ARG A 276 2.63 -10.69 15.84
CA ARG A 276 2.70 -9.98 17.12
C ARG A 276 4.03 -9.27 17.27
N ALA A 277 5.15 -9.96 17.01
CA ALA A 277 6.49 -9.38 17.12
C ALA A 277 6.66 -8.14 16.22
N PHE A 278 6.06 -8.15 15.02
CA PHE A 278 6.06 -6.99 14.14
C PHE A 278 5.21 -5.85 14.68
N VAL A 279 3.97 -6.12 15.07
CA VAL A 279 3.06 -5.08 15.60
C VAL A 279 3.66 -4.43 16.83
N ASP A 280 4.18 -5.21 17.78
CA ASP A 280 4.82 -4.69 19.00
C ASP A 280 6.06 -3.83 18.67
N SER A 281 6.85 -4.23 17.65
CA SER A 281 8.03 -3.46 17.21
C SER A 281 7.63 -2.16 16.50
N ILE A 282 6.57 -2.19 15.69
CA ILE A 282 6.01 -1.00 15.03
C ILE A 282 5.51 0.00 16.09
N GLU A 283 4.77 -0.47 17.09
CA GLU A 283 4.26 0.35 18.18
C GLU A 283 5.40 0.99 19.00
N SER A 284 6.38 0.18 19.38
CA SER A 284 7.56 0.67 20.09
C SER A 284 8.31 1.76 19.30
N HIS A 285 8.39 1.59 17.97
CA HIS A 285 9.01 2.59 17.10
C HIS A 285 8.18 3.87 17.05
N ALA A 286 6.86 3.76 16.89
CA ALA A 286 5.96 4.91 16.88
C ALA A 286 5.99 5.71 18.18
N GLU A 287 6.06 5.05 19.34
CA GLU A 287 6.21 5.72 20.64
C GLU A 287 7.53 6.49 20.74
N ALA A 288 8.63 5.93 20.25
CA ALA A 288 9.91 6.64 20.19
C ALA A 288 9.85 7.88 19.29
N LEU A 289 9.12 7.82 18.18
CA LEU A 289 8.92 8.96 17.28
C LEU A 289 8.04 10.06 17.89
N LYS A 290 6.99 9.71 18.63
CA LYS A 290 6.14 10.70 19.33
C LYS A 290 6.96 11.61 20.24
N SER A 291 7.91 11.04 20.98
CA SER A 291 8.79 11.79 21.87
C SER A 291 9.68 12.81 21.15
N SER A 292 9.85 12.69 19.84
CA SER A 292 10.65 13.62 19.03
C SER A 292 9.80 14.64 18.24
N LEU A 293 8.47 14.51 18.27
CA LEU A 293 7.51 15.47 17.68
C LEU A 293 7.02 16.50 18.70
N THR A 294 7.18 16.23 20.00
CA THR A 294 6.92 17.13 21.12
C THR A 294 8.14 17.99 21.41
#